data_0f2e98764dcecdab8446ea61962c145a
#
_entry.id   0f2e98764dcecdab8446ea61962c145a
#
_cell.length_a   1.000
_cell.length_b   1.000
_cell.length_c   1.000
_cell.angle_alpha   90.00
_cell.angle_beta   90.00
_cell.angle_gamma   90.00
#
_symmetry.space_group_name_H-M   'P 1'
#
loop_
_entity.id
_entity.type
_entity.pdbx_description
1 polymer ?
#
loop_
_entity_poly.entity_id
_entity_poly.type
_entity_poly.pdbx_seq_one_letter_code
_entity_poly.pdbx_strand_id
1 'polypeptide(L)'
;MPFKRLSQRLLQLYVAAGATTTSVEKLAKLATSRCERIRIRVAENESTPPEVLLKLAEDTSPEVRVAVATNRYAPLAAIEKVSRDEDVAVRHLMAQSLNVPVSVLQSLSDDDNAWVRIEADKTLEILRTWTKQELADARARIKYDQGSLSRALSRYLGQAKVFRTRMPLKAMPLKYAKVPIPNKLLRAKGSTNHSRCA
;
A
#
# COMPACT_ATOMS: atom_id res chain seq x y z
N MET A 1 22.67 -2.22 -4.34
CA MET A 1 22.23 -2.68 -5.69
C MET A 1 22.01 -1.43 -6.53
N PRO A 2 22.68 -1.26 -7.67
CA PRO A 2 22.48 -0.11 -8.53
C PRO A 2 21.06 -0.15 -9.12
N PHE A 3 20.33 0.96 -9.00
CA PHE A 3 19.08 1.15 -9.71
C PHE A 3 19.35 1.01 -11.21
N LYS A 4 18.88 -0.10 -11.84
CA LYS A 4 18.87 -0.18 -13.30
C LYS A 4 18.07 1.03 -13.80
N ARG A 5 18.71 1.91 -14.56
CA ARG A 5 18.06 3.07 -15.19
C ARG A 5 16.94 2.52 -16.08
N LEU A 6 15.71 2.94 -15.85
CA LEU A 6 14.62 2.69 -16.77
C LEU A 6 15.01 3.19 -18.16
N SER A 7 14.72 2.41 -19.21
CA SER A 7 14.88 2.91 -20.57
C SER A 7 14.06 4.20 -20.75
N GLN A 8 14.47 5.10 -21.63
CA GLN A 8 13.73 6.36 -21.87
C GLN A 8 12.24 6.11 -22.14
N ARG A 9 11.92 5.05 -22.89
CA ARG A 9 10.55 4.64 -23.19
C ARG A 9 9.77 4.25 -21.91
N LEU A 10 10.38 3.47 -21.02
CA LEU A 10 9.73 3.09 -19.74
C LEU A 10 9.54 4.30 -18.84
N LEU A 11 10.49 5.24 -18.83
CA LEU A 11 10.34 6.48 -18.07
C LEU A 11 9.17 7.32 -18.59
N GLN A 12 9.01 7.45 -19.91
CA GLN A 12 7.86 8.14 -20.52
C GLN A 12 6.52 7.47 -20.14
N LEU A 13 6.45 6.12 -20.16
CA LEU A 13 5.26 5.39 -19.76
C LEU A 13 4.96 5.57 -18.27
N TYR A 14 6.00 5.57 -17.42
CA TYR A 14 5.87 5.80 -15.99
C TYR A 14 5.33 7.20 -15.67
N VAL A 15 5.86 8.23 -16.35
CA VAL A 15 5.36 9.61 -16.22
C VAL A 15 3.91 9.71 -16.68
N ALA A 16 3.60 9.12 -17.85
CA ALA A 16 2.23 9.10 -18.37
C ALA A 16 1.27 8.36 -17.43
N ALA A 17 1.68 7.24 -16.81
CA ALA A 17 0.84 6.50 -15.86
C ALA A 17 0.45 7.34 -14.63
N GLY A 18 1.27 8.29 -14.22
CA GLY A 18 1.00 9.15 -13.07
C GLY A 18 0.38 10.51 -13.40
N ALA A 19 0.27 10.87 -14.68
CA ALA A 19 -0.30 12.15 -15.08
C ALA A 19 -1.82 12.09 -15.04
N THR A 20 -2.45 13.04 -14.34
CA THR A 20 -3.91 13.14 -14.22
C THR A 20 -4.60 13.50 -15.55
N THR A 21 -3.83 13.99 -16.53
CA THR A 21 -4.28 14.32 -17.89
C THR A 21 -4.23 13.12 -18.84
N THR A 22 -3.78 11.95 -18.38
CA THR A 22 -3.73 10.75 -19.21
C THR A 22 -5.12 10.20 -19.46
N SER A 23 -5.42 9.89 -20.74
CA SER A 23 -6.75 9.39 -21.10
C SER A 23 -7.05 8.03 -20.46
N VAL A 24 -8.34 7.75 -20.25
CA VAL A 24 -8.86 6.52 -19.64
C VAL A 24 -8.36 5.28 -20.37
N GLU A 25 -8.42 5.30 -21.71
CA GLU A 25 -7.99 4.19 -22.57
C GLU A 25 -6.49 3.92 -22.42
N LYS A 26 -5.69 4.99 -22.27
CA LYS A 26 -4.25 4.87 -22.06
C LYS A 26 -3.94 4.32 -20.68
N LEU A 27 -4.66 4.76 -19.63
CA LEU A 27 -4.53 4.21 -18.27
C LEU A 27 -4.91 2.72 -18.26
N ALA A 28 -6.01 2.32 -18.89
CA ALA A 28 -6.43 0.93 -19.01
C ALA A 28 -5.35 0.06 -19.70
N LYS A 29 -4.71 0.60 -20.76
CA LYS A 29 -3.60 -0.08 -21.43
C LYS A 29 -2.35 -0.17 -20.56
N LEU A 30 -2.03 0.87 -19.81
CA LEU A 30 -0.87 0.89 -18.92
C LEU A 30 -1.05 -0.04 -17.70
N ALA A 31 -2.30 -0.26 -17.26
CA ALA A 31 -2.65 -1.21 -16.21
C ALA A 31 -2.28 -2.66 -16.55
N THR A 32 -2.15 -3.01 -17.84
CA THR A 32 -1.72 -4.34 -18.29
C THR A 32 -0.21 -4.43 -18.57
N SER A 33 0.55 -3.43 -18.17
CA SER A 33 2.00 -3.40 -18.40
C SER A 33 2.72 -4.56 -17.69
N ARG A 34 3.71 -5.15 -18.35
CA ARG A 34 4.62 -6.11 -17.71
C ARG A 34 5.46 -5.48 -16.61
N CYS A 35 5.66 -4.16 -16.67
CA CYS A 35 6.41 -3.43 -15.65
C CYS A 35 5.48 -3.09 -14.47
N GLU A 36 5.70 -3.75 -13.34
CA GLU A 36 5.00 -3.54 -12.08
C GLU A 36 4.95 -2.06 -11.67
N ARG A 37 6.06 -1.34 -11.78
CA ARG A 37 6.14 0.09 -11.43
C ARG A 37 5.15 0.95 -12.22
N ILE A 38 4.87 0.58 -13.48
CA ILE A 38 3.86 1.26 -14.30
C ILE A 38 2.47 0.95 -13.75
N ARG A 39 2.17 -0.32 -13.40
CA ARG A 39 0.89 -0.70 -12.83
C ARG A 39 0.63 -0.05 -11.47
N ILE A 40 1.66 0.01 -10.60
CA ILE A 40 1.59 0.77 -9.34
C ILE A 40 1.22 2.23 -9.63
N ARG A 41 1.91 2.85 -10.61
CA ARG A 41 1.68 4.25 -10.93
C ARG A 41 0.29 4.52 -11.51
N VAL A 42 -0.29 3.55 -12.24
CA VAL A 42 -1.69 3.59 -12.65
C VAL A 42 -2.62 3.45 -11.45
N ALA A 43 -2.35 2.51 -10.53
CA ALA A 43 -3.16 2.33 -9.33
C ALA A 43 -3.17 3.56 -8.41
N GLU A 44 -2.09 4.32 -8.36
CA GLU A 44 -1.97 5.58 -7.61
C GLU A 44 -2.66 6.77 -8.30
N ASN A 45 -2.92 6.68 -9.61
CA ASN A 45 -3.44 7.80 -10.37
C ASN A 45 -4.92 8.05 -10.05
N GLU A 46 -5.23 9.29 -9.66
CA GLU A 46 -6.59 9.72 -9.29
C GLU A 46 -7.58 9.65 -10.47
N SER A 47 -7.09 9.73 -11.72
CA SER A 47 -7.90 9.64 -12.93
C SER A 47 -8.11 8.20 -13.41
N THR A 48 -7.60 7.20 -12.67
CA THR A 48 -7.78 5.81 -13.06
C THR A 48 -9.24 5.37 -12.88
N PRO A 49 -9.87 4.82 -13.92
CA PRO A 49 -11.26 4.41 -13.84
C PRO A 49 -11.50 3.32 -12.79
N PRO A 50 -12.68 3.30 -12.15
CA PRO A 50 -13.04 2.31 -11.14
C PRO A 50 -12.88 0.86 -11.62
N GLU A 51 -13.21 0.58 -12.89
CA GLU A 51 -13.11 -0.76 -13.48
C GLU A 51 -11.66 -1.22 -13.60
N VAL A 52 -10.74 -0.29 -13.85
CA VAL A 52 -9.31 -0.56 -13.91
C VAL A 52 -8.76 -0.81 -12.52
N LEU A 53 -9.20 -0.03 -11.52
CA LEU A 53 -8.82 -0.24 -10.12
C LEU A 53 -9.33 -1.59 -9.58
N LEU A 54 -10.55 -1.99 -9.94
CA LEU A 54 -11.09 -3.33 -9.61
C LEU A 54 -10.22 -4.46 -10.16
N LYS A 55 -9.75 -4.34 -11.40
CA LYS A 55 -8.82 -5.31 -11.99
C LYS A 55 -7.46 -5.33 -11.30
N LEU A 56 -6.92 -4.15 -10.97
CA LEU A 56 -5.63 -4.03 -10.28
C LEU A 56 -5.70 -4.49 -8.81
N ALA A 57 -6.89 -4.54 -8.20
CA ALA A 57 -7.09 -5.14 -6.88
C ALA A 57 -6.82 -6.65 -6.86
N GLU A 58 -6.75 -7.30 -8.02
CA GLU A 58 -6.37 -8.71 -8.20
C GLU A 58 -4.97 -8.88 -8.81
N ASP A 59 -4.17 -7.84 -8.82
CA ASP A 59 -2.83 -7.90 -9.40
C ASP A 59 -1.96 -8.91 -8.65
N THR A 60 -1.07 -9.58 -9.38
CA THR A 60 -0.10 -10.52 -8.81
C THR A 60 0.90 -9.86 -7.87
N SER A 61 1.15 -8.54 -8.04
CA SER A 61 2.03 -7.76 -7.16
C SER A 61 1.26 -7.22 -5.95
N PRO A 62 1.66 -7.56 -4.72
CA PRO A 62 1.09 -7.00 -3.52
C PRO A 62 1.22 -5.47 -3.46
N GLU A 63 2.27 -4.90 -4.03
CA GLU A 63 2.49 -3.46 -4.10
C GLU A 63 1.41 -2.76 -4.94
N VAL A 64 0.97 -3.38 -6.03
CA VAL A 64 -0.12 -2.87 -6.87
C VAL A 64 -1.43 -2.90 -6.10
N ARG A 65 -1.72 -4.01 -5.39
CA ARG A 65 -2.94 -4.14 -4.60
C ARG A 65 -3.00 -3.12 -3.46
N VAL A 66 -1.87 -2.87 -2.77
CA VAL A 66 -1.77 -1.81 -1.76
C VAL A 66 -2.03 -0.44 -2.39
N ALA A 67 -1.45 -0.16 -3.56
CA ALA A 67 -1.65 1.11 -4.25
C ALA A 67 -3.13 1.34 -4.59
N VAL A 68 -3.87 0.30 -4.98
CA VAL A 68 -5.33 0.37 -5.17
C VAL A 68 -6.03 0.68 -3.85
N ALA A 69 -5.74 -0.06 -2.78
CA ALA A 69 -6.41 0.08 -1.49
C ALA A 69 -6.22 1.47 -0.86
N THR A 70 -5.08 2.11 -1.15
CA THR A 70 -4.75 3.44 -0.63
C THR A 70 -5.16 4.59 -1.56
N ASN A 71 -5.64 4.29 -2.75
CA ASN A 71 -6.16 5.29 -3.68
C ASN A 71 -7.52 5.80 -3.18
N ARG A 72 -7.61 7.10 -2.88
CA ARG A 72 -8.84 7.72 -2.36
C ARG A 72 -10.04 7.66 -3.30
N TYR A 73 -9.83 7.40 -4.59
CA TYR A 73 -10.85 7.26 -5.61
C TYR A 73 -11.15 5.80 -5.96
N ALA A 74 -10.53 4.86 -5.26
CA ALA A 74 -10.83 3.45 -5.45
C ALA A 74 -12.28 3.15 -5.06
N PRO A 75 -13.00 2.35 -5.86
CA PRO A 75 -14.34 1.92 -5.50
C PRO A 75 -14.30 1.05 -4.24
N LEU A 76 -15.33 1.18 -3.39
CA LEU A 76 -15.40 0.44 -2.13
C LEU A 76 -15.21 -1.07 -2.34
N ALA A 77 -15.78 -1.63 -3.40
CA ALA A 77 -15.63 -3.04 -3.75
C ALA A 77 -14.15 -3.46 -3.96
N ALA A 78 -13.32 -2.59 -4.55
CA ALA A 78 -11.89 -2.87 -4.68
C ALA A 78 -11.17 -2.82 -3.33
N ILE A 79 -11.53 -1.87 -2.47
CA ILE A 79 -10.97 -1.71 -1.13
C ILE A 79 -11.34 -2.90 -0.25
N GLU A 80 -12.62 -3.32 -0.25
CA GLU A 80 -13.10 -4.49 0.48
C GLU A 80 -12.45 -5.80 -0.02
N LYS A 81 -12.16 -5.89 -1.31
CA LYS A 81 -11.45 -7.04 -1.86
C LYS A 81 -10.03 -7.13 -1.30
N VAL A 82 -9.30 -6.02 -1.31
CA VAL A 82 -7.92 -5.95 -0.79
C VAL A 82 -7.90 -6.10 0.74
N SER A 83 -8.95 -5.71 1.46
CA SER A 83 -9.02 -5.92 2.93
C SER A 83 -9.02 -7.39 3.34
N ARG A 84 -9.37 -8.28 2.41
CA ARG A 84 -9.34 -9.74 2.59
C ARG A 84 -8.17 -10.41 1.89
N ASP A 85 -7.12 -9.65 1.56
CA ASP A 85 -5.93 -10.15 0.88
C ASP A 85 -5.28 -11.28 1.70
N GLU A 86 -4.81 -12.31 1.03
CA GLU A 86 -4.08 -13.42 1.67
C GLU A 86 -2.74 -12.96 2.28
N ASP A 87 -2.11 -11.93 1.69
CA ASP A 87 -0.88 -11.36 2.19
C ASP A 87 -1.15 -10.39 3.36
N VAL A 88 -0.73 -10.82 4.54
CA VAL A 88 -0.81 -10.01 5.77
C VAL A 88 -0.14 -8.64 5.61
N ALA A 89 0.94 -8.55 4.82
CA ALA A 89 1.63 -7.27 4.62
C ALA A 89 0.76 -6.27 3.85
N VAL A 90 -0.06 -6.75 2.90
CA VAL A 90 -1.04 -5.92 2.17
C VAL A 90 -2.09 -5.38 3.14
N ARG A 91 -2.71 -6.26 3.95
CA ARG A 91 -3.72 -5.85 4.93
C ARG A 91 -3.16 -4.90 5.99
N HIS A 92 -1.92 -5.15 6.44
CA HIS A 92 -1.25 -4.28 7.41
C HIS A 92 -0.97 -2.87 6.83
N LEU A 93 -0.43 -2.76 5.61
CA LEU A 93 -0.19 -1.48 4.95
C LEU A 93 -1.50 -0.73 4.66
N MET A 94 -2.56 -1.47 4.34
CA MET A 94 -3.90 -0.91 4.19
C MET A 94 -4.42 -0.33 5.51
N ALA A 95 -4.23 -1.04 6.62
CA ALA A 95 -4.65 -0.60 7.96
C ALA A 95 -3.95 0.70 8.41
N GLN A 96 -2.76 1.02 7.88
CA GLN A 96 -2.05 2.28 8.15
C GLN A 96 -2.59 3.48 7.37
N SER A 97 -3.44 3.25 6.37
CA SER A 97 -3.85 4.30 5.44
C SER A 97 -5.04 5.10 5.95
N LEU A 98 -4.88 6.42 6.05
CA LEU A 98 -5.97 7.35 6.37
C LEU A 98 -7.00 7.51 5.25
N ASN A 99 -6.74 6.95 4.05
CA ASN A 99 -7.66 6.99 2.91
C ASN A 99 -8.64 5.81 2.91
N VAL A 100 -8.38 4.77 3.70
CA VAL A 100 -9.26 3.62 3.82
C VAL A 100 -10.53 4.02 4.58
N PRO A 101 -11.73 3.60 4.11
CA PRO A 101 -12.97 3.89 4.80
C PRO A 101 -12.99 3.33 6.24
N VAL A 102 -13.62 4.07 7.16
CA VAL A 102 -13.74 3.68 8.57
C VAL A 102 -14.37 2.30 8.73
N SER A 103 -15.39 1.97 7.93
CA SER A 103 -16.04 0.66 7.96
C SER A 103 -15.08 -0.50 7.66
N VAL A 104 -14.15 -0.29 6.71
CA VAL A 104 -13.14 -1.29 6.36
C VAL A 104 -12.05 -1.37 7.44
N LEU A 105 -11.63 -0.23 8.02
CA LEU A 105 -10.70 -0.24 9.14
C LEU A 105 -11.29 -0.94 10.38
N GLN A 106 -12.60 -0.77 10.63
CA GLN A 106 -13.30 -1.52 11.68
C GLN A 106 -13.26 -3.03 11.44
N SER A 107 -13.44 -3.47 10.19
CA SER A 107 -13.29 -4.89 9.84
C SER A 107 -11.84 -5.38 10.03
N LEU A 108 -10.84 -4.54 9.73
CA LEU A 108 -9.43 -4.87 9.95
C LEU A 108 -9.03 -4.85 11.44
N SER A 109 -9.79 -4.18 12.31
CA SER A 109 -9.57 -4.24 13.76
C SER A 109 -9.94 -5.61 14.37
N ASP A 110 -10.66 -6.44 13.61
CA ASP A 110 -11.00 -7.82 13.95
C ASP A 110 -10.18 -8.85 13.14
N ASP A 111 -9.13 -8.42 12.42
CA ASP A 111 -8.27 -9.29 11.60
C ASP A 111 -7.63 -10.41 12.44
N ASP A 112 -7.43 -11.60 11.84
CA ASP A 112 -6.74 -12.73 12.47
C ASP A 112 -5.32 -12.38 12.91
N ASN A 113 -4.66 -11.45 12.19
CA ASN A 113 -3.32 -11.02 12.48
C ASN A 113 -3.29 -9.82 13.43
N ALA A 114 -2.62 -9.98 14.57
CA ALA A 114 -2.52 -8.97 15.63
C ALA A 114 -1.88 -7.65 15.17
N TRP A 115 -0.94 -7.68 14.24
CA TRP A 115 -0.30 -6.46 13.71
C TRP A 115 -1.25 -5.64 12.86
N VAL A 116 -2.12 -6.31 12.09
CA VAL A 116 -3.17 -5.65 11.31
C VAL A 116 -4.16 -4.98 12.25
N ARG A 117 -4.64 -5.70 13.29
CA ARG A 117 -5.55 -5.13 14.30
C ARG A 117 -4.98 -3.89 14.98
N ILE A 118 -3.72 -3.97 15.45
CA ILE A 118 -3.05 -2.86 16.13
C ILE A 118 -2.98 -1.62 15.25
N GLU A 119 -2.64 -1.78 13.97
CA GLU A 119 -2.53 -0.66 13.06
C GLU A 119 -3.91 -0.11 12.67
N ALA A 120 -4.93 -0.96 12.50
CA ALA A 120 -6.29 -0.53 12.28
C ALA A 120 -6.84 0.29 13.47
N ASP A 121 -6.64 -0.18 14.70
CA ASP A 121 -7.02 0.52 15.92
C ASP A 121 -6.37 1.89 16.04
N LYS A 122 -5.07 1.98 15.77
CA LYS A 122 -4.32 3.26 15.77
C LYS A 122 -4.88 4.23 14.73
N THR A 123 -5.14 3.74 13.52
CA THR A 123 -5.66 4.58 12.44
C THR A 123 -7.07 5.05 12.75
N LEU A 124 -7.92 4.18 13.32
CA LEU A 124 -9.25 4.56 13.80
C LEU A 124 -9.20 5.63 14.90
N GLU A 125 -8.25 5.51 15.84
CA GLU A 125 -8.07 6.51 16.90
C GLU A 125 -7.62 7.86 16.33
N ILE A 126 -6.70 7.88 15.36
CA ILE A 126 -6.31 9.10 14.64
C ILE A 126 -7.52 9.73 13.95
N LEU A 127 -8.32 8.92 13.24
CA LEU A 127 -9.52 9.43 12.55
C LEU A 127 -10.60 9.97 13.49
N ARG A 128 -10.65 9.46 14.73
CA ARG A 128 -11.58 9.92 15.77
C ARG A 128 -11.12 11.22 16.41
N THR A 129 -9.82 11.36 16.70
CA THR A 129 -9.29 12.45 17.54
C THR A 129 -8.86 13.67 16.72
N TRP A 130 -8.47 13.47 15.45
CA TRP A 130 -8.01 14.56 14.61
C TRP A 130 -9.14 15.39 14.04
N THR A 131 -8.94 16.70 14.00
CA THR A 131 -9.85 17.63 13.32
C THR A 131 -9.86 17.39 11.81
N LYS A 132 -10.93 17.87 11.14
CA LYS A 132 -11.01 17.79 9.66
C LYS A 132 -9.80 18.43 8.98
N GLN A 133 -9.26 19.50 9.56
CA GLN A 133 -8.10 20.21 9.02
C GLN A 133 -6.83 19.38 9.16
N GLU A 134 -6.57 18.80 10.33
CA GLU A 134 -5.39 17.93 10.56
C GLU A 134 -5.41 16.70 9.64
N LEU A 135 -6.58 16.10 9.44
CA LEU A 135 -6.76 14.99 8.50
C LEU A 135 -6.50 15.41 7.05
N ALA A 136 -6.97 16.60 6.66
CA ALA A 136 -6.74 17.12 5.32
C ALA A 136 -5.24 17.40 5.09
N ASP A 137 -4.56 17.98 6.07
CA ASP A 137 -3.12 18.28 6.01
C ASP A 137 -2.28 16.98 5.97
N ALA A 138 -2.65 15.97 6.77
CA ALA A 138 -2.00 14.68 6.77
C ALA A 138 -2.17 13.96 5.41
N ARG A 139 -3.37 13.95 4.86
CA ARG A 139 -3.66 13.39 3.53
C ARG A 139 -2.93 14.13 2.42
N ALA A 140 -2.81 15.46 2.51
CA ALA A 140 -2.05 16.26 1.55
C ALA A 140 -0.54 15.94 1.61
N ARG A 141 0.01 15.75 2.81
CA ARG A 141 1.42 15.33 3.00
C ARG A 141 1.68 13.93 2.42
N ILE A 142 0.76 12.99 2.64
CA ILE A 142 0.83 11.66 2.04
C ILE A 142 0.82 11.77 0.51
N LYS A 143 -0.03 12.62 -0.07
CA LYS A 143 -0.08 12.86 -1.52
C LYS A 143 1.25 13.43 -2.05
N TYR A 144 1.87 14.35 -1.32
CA TYR A 144 3.17 14.93 -1.69
C TYR A 144 4.31 13.90 -1.58
N ASP A 145 4.24 13.00 -0.60
CA ASP A 145 5.22 11.94 -0.35
C ASP A 145 5.00 10.67 -1.21
N GLN A 146 3.81 10.53 -1.82
CA GLN A 146 3.40 9.41 -2.71
C GLN A 146 4.20 9.31 -4.04
N GLY A 147 5.08 10.26 -4.33
CA GLY A 147 6.18 9.96 -5.27
C GLY A 147 7.02 8.77 -4.81
N SER A 148 6.62 8.07 -3.76
CA SER A 148 7.41 7.08 -3.06
C SER A 148 6.64 6.00 -2.30
N LEU A 149 5.47 5.52 -2.77
CA LEU A 149 4.99 4.23 -2.24
C LEU A 149 6.07 3.15 -2.36
N SER A 150 6.85 3.15 -3.45
CA SER A 150 8.04 2.32 -3.56
C SER A 150 9.13 2.70 -2.53
N ARG A 151 9.24 3.96 -2.12
CA ARG A 151 10.14 4.39 -1.03
C ARG A 151 9.55 4.09 0.35
N ALA A 152 8.23 4.16 0.53
CA ALA A 152 7.57 3.78 1.77
C ALA A 152 7.65 2.26 1.99
N LEU A 153 7.41 1.46 0.96
CA LEU A 153 7.62 0.00 0.95
C LEU A 153 9.10 -0.35 1.15
N SER A 154 10.02 0.32 0.50
CA SER A 154 11.46 0.12 0.72
C SER A 154 11.89 0.57 2.12
N ARG A 155 11.31 1.63 2.68
CA ARG A 155 11.52 2.04 4.08
C ARG A 155 10.88 1.05 5.04
N TYR A 156 9.67 0.55 4.76
CA TYR A 156 8.99 -0.42 5.61
C TYR A 156 9.70 -1.78 5.59
N LEU A 157 10.11 -2.28 4.44
CA LEU A 157 10.93 -3.49 4.31
C LEU A 157 12.33 -3.29 4.90
N GLY A 158 12.88 -2.07 4.81
CA GLY A 158 14.11 -1.66 5.51
C GLY A 158 13.92 -1.56 7.02
N GLN A 159 12.80 -1.02 7.48
CA GLN A 159 12.43 -0.90 8.89
C GLN A 159 11.98 -2.23 9.48
N ALA A 160 11.36 -3.14 8.72
CA ALA A 160 11.14 -4.51 9.18
C ALA A 160 12.46 -5.22 9.53
N LYS A 161 13.56 -4.85 8.87
CA LYS A 161 14.92 -5.23 9.34
C LYS A 161 15.34 -4.51 10.62
N VAL A 162 14.93 -3.28 10.83
CA VAL A 162 15.27 -2.45 12.02
C VAL A 162 14.35 -2.76 13.20
N PHE A 163 13.06 -3.05 12.98
CA PHE A 163 12.14 -3.53 14.01
C PHE A 163 12.61 -4.85 14.66
N ARG A 164 13.40 -5.63 13.93
CA ARG A 164 14.01 -6.85 14.46
C ARG A 164 15.10 -6.57 15.51
N THR A 165 15.61 -5.33 15.61
CA THR A 165 16.78 -5.00 16.44
C THR A 165 16.56 -3.86 17.44
N ARG A 166 15.48 -3.09 17.41
CA ARG A 166 15.41 -1.82 18.16
C ARG A 166 14.10 -1.44 18.84
N MET A 167 13.08 -2.28 18.91
CA MET A 167 12.00 -2.00 19.86
C MET A 167 12.28 -2.66 21.19
N PRO A 168 12.59 -1.90 22.25
CA PRO A 168 12.61 -2.46 23.59
C PRO A 168 11.19 -2.92 23.92
N LEU A 169 11.04 -4.17 24.34
CA LEU A 169 9.77 -4.79 24.79
C LEU A 169 8.97 -3.92 25.79
N LYS A 170 9.59 -2.93 26.39
CA LYS A 170 8.99 -1.95 27.31
C LYS A 170 8.08 -0.89 26.65
N ALA A 171 8.09 -0.74 25.32
CA ALA A 171 7.30 0.27 24.62
C ALA A 171 5.98 -0.29 24.03
N MET A 172 5.69 -1.59 24.19
CA MET A 172 4.42 -2.17 23.76
C MET A 172 3.36 -2.03 24.85
N PRO A 173 2.13 -1.62 24.53
CA PRO A 173 1.03 -1.70 25.46
C PRO A 173 0.90 -3.14 25.98
N LEU A 174 0.72 -3.32 27.28
CA LEU A 174 0.69 -4.62 27.97
C LEU A 174 -0.27 -5.65 27.34
N LYS A 175 -1.38 -5.18 26.71
CA LYS A 175 -2.34 -6.05 26.03
C LYS A 175 -1.77 -6.76 24.79
N TYR A 176 -0.66 -6.30 24.24
CA TYR A 176 -0.04 -6.83 23.01
C TYR A 176 1.32 -7.52 23.25
N ALA A 177 1.85 -7.48 24.46
CA ALA A 177 3.20 -8.00 24.80
C ALA A 177 3.36 -9.52 24.63
N LYS A 178 2.29 -10.27 24.40
CA LYS A 178 2.30 -11.75 24.30
C LYS A 178 2.02 -12.30 22.90
N VAL A 179 2.03 -11.47 21.85
CA VAL A 179 1.72 -11.94 20.50
C VAL A 179 2.99 -12.48 19.83
N PRO A 180 3.06 -13.79 19.50
CA PRO A 180 4.21 -14.35 18.81
C PRO A 180 4.28 -13.83 17.37
N ILE A 181 5.48 -13.48 16.90
CA ILE A 181 5.72 -13.08 15.51
C ILE A 181 5.47 -14.30 14.62
N PRO A 182 4.53 -14.24 13.67
CA PRO A 182 4.28 -15.38 12.79
C PRO A 182 5.52 -15.74 11.98
N ASN A 183 5.91 -17.03 12.01
CA ASN A 183 7.07 -17.55 11.26
C ASN A 183 7.00 -17.31 9.74
N LYS A 184 5.81 -17.07 9.17
CA LYS A 184 5.62 -16.73 7.74
C LYS A 184 6.28 -15.40 7.35
N LEU A 185 6.29 -14.38 8.23
CA LEU A 185 7.00 -13.12 7.99
C LEU A 185 8.54 -13.30 7.98
N LEU A 186 9.02 -14.42 8.52
CA LEU A 186 10.45 -14.75 8.54
C LEU A 186 10.90 -15.50 7.27
N ARG A 187 9.98 -16.10 6.51
CA ARG A 187 10.28 -16.90 5.30
C ARG A 187 10.17 -16.13 3.97
N ALA A 188 9.70 -14.89 3.95
CA ALA A 188 9.71 -14.02 2.75
C ALA A 188 11.15 -13.62 2.29
N LYS A 189 12.16 -14.35 2.76
CA LYS A 189 13.57 -14.25 2.36
C LYS A 189 13.90 -15.19 1.21
N GLY A 190 13.18 -15.22 0.13
CA GLY A 190 13.62 -16.13 -0.91
C GLY A 190 13.02 -16.02 -2.29
N SER A 191 12.05 -15.18 -2.49
CA SER A 191 11.47 -15.01 -3.82
C SER A 191 11.37 -13.54 -4.19
N THR A 192 12.53 -12.92 -4.35
CA THR A 192 12.60 -11.71 -5.18
C THR A 192 12.54 -12.17 -6.63
N ASN A 193 11.34 -12.49 -7.11
CA ASN A 193 11.07 -12.40 -8.53
C ASN A 193 11.22 -10.93 -8.91
N HIS A 194 12.44 -10.55 -9.23
CA HIS A 194 12.74 -9.29 -9.88
C HIS A 194 12.04 -9.33 -11.23
N SER A 195 10.80 -8.87 -11.25
CA SER A 195 10.03 -8.70 -12.47
C SER A 195 10.88 -7.90 -13.46
N ARG A 196 11.16 -8.55 -14.55
CA ARG A 196 11.99 -8.08 -15.66
C ARG A 196 11.38 -6.83 -16.28
N CYS A 197 11.73 -5.67 -15.78
CA CYS A 197 11.68 -4.42 -16.53
C CYS A 197 13.03 -4.29 -17.28
N ALA A 198 13.20 -5.04 -18.35
CA ALA A 198 14.27 -4.86 -19.32
C ALA A 198 13.77 -4.03 -20.49
#